data_6c402808de4eec085212595565964dbd
#
_entry.id   6c402808de4eec085212595565964dbd
#
_cell.length_a   1.000
_cell.length_b   1.000
_cell.length_c   1.000
_cell.angle_alpha   90.00
_cell.angle_beta   90.00
_cell.angle_gamma   90.00
#
_symmetry.space_group_name_H-M   'P 1'
#
loop_
_entity.id
_entity.type
_entity.pdbx_description
1 polymer ?
#
loop_
_entity_poly.entity_id
_entity_poly.type
_entity_poly.pdbx_seq_one_letter_code
_entity_poly.pdbx_strand_id
1 'polypeptide(L)'
;MRRIFIFLSILIITSLACGGAPTPPPTPETSIFDSTQTAYGFFPAPPEVTFESVLQTFKDIAQHGDFVLIQKNIEWESFVNSVDGESQIRTDLINQVILARQNDLDTIFVLDALNGLNRREFDGLPFGWEASFANPDVRMAYKNYAIWVAQNFKPRYLGLASEINTYMDAHPEDAPNFISLYHEIYALIKAESPKTQVFVTFQWDDLNNMFPQPEEGNRQKLQPNWEQMEAFEPNLDVWVISTYPYFIFPTGTDIPADYYSPLLSRTLKPVAVAEGGFSTVAFNQFTHTPEDQVAYLNAIHTQLGARMVFWVNTLLSDFNLDSYTKGMTSSNDATMLGNFAYTGLREFDGTAKPALALWDGFRTSSP
;
A
#
# COMPACT_ATOMS: atom_id res chain seq x y z
N MET A 1 -18.91 -20.71 -2.40
CA MET A 1 -19.47 -19.35 -2.44
C MET A 1 -18.28 -18.43 -2.59
N ARG A 2 -18.13 -17.76 -3.73
CA ARG A 2 -17.04 -16.81 -3.96
C ARG A 2 -17.18 -15.65 -2.99
N ARG A 3 -16.27 -15.53 -2.03
CA ARG A 3 -16.13 -14.33 -1.22
C ARG A 3 -15.55 -13.25 -2.13
N ILE A 4 -16.33 -12.25 -2.44
CA ILE A 4 -15.86 -11.07 -3.16
C ILE A 4 -15.17 -10.20 -2.11
N PHE A 5 -13.85 -10.22 -2.11
CA PHE A 5 -13.04 -9.41 -1.24
C PHE A 5 -12.80 -8.07 -1.90
N ILE A 6 -13.22 -7.03 -1.21
CA ILE A 6 -13.09 -5.65 -1.67
C ILE A 6 -11.96 -5.02 -0.86
N PHE A 7 -10.79 -5.03 -1.43
CA PHE A 7 -9.75 -4.07 -1.06
C PHE A 7 -9.87 -2.83 -1.95
N LEU A 8 -9.28 -1.71 -1.51
CA LEU A 8 -9.09 -0.49 -2.31
C LEU A 8 -8.59 -0.74 -3.76
N SER A 9 -8.44 -1.99 -4.15
CA SER A 9 -7.98 -2.47 -5.45
C SER A 9 -9.08 -3.02 -6.36
N ILE A 10 -10.36 -2.81 -6.08
CA ILE A 10 -11.40 -3.35 -6.97
C ILE A 10 -11.57 -2.45 -8.17
N LEU A 11 -10.95 -2.89 -9.21
CA LEU A 11 -11.29 -2.52 -10.56
C LEU A 11 -11.58 -3.77 -11.37
N ILE A 12 -12.80 -4.31 -11.28
CA ILE A 12 -13.30 -5.23 -12.30
C ILE A 12 -13.64 -4.38 -13.54
N ILE A 13 -12.65 -4.09 -14.35
CA ILE A 13 -12.89 -3.64 -15.72
C ILE A 13 -13.27 -4.91 -16.48
N THR A 14 -14.57 -5.16 -16.61
CA THR A 14 -15.06 -6.20 -17.52
C THR A 14 -14.50 -5.91 -18.91
N SER A 15 -13.68 -6.83 -19.41
CA SER A 15 -13.03 -6.73 -20.71
C SER A 15 -14.07 -6.58 -21.83
N LEU A 16 -14.18 -5.41 -22.39
CA LEU A 16 -14.64 -5.21 -23.77
C LEU A 16 -13.42 -5.42 -24.67
N ALA A 17 -13.00 -6.68 -24.86
CA ALA A 17 -11.92 -6.99 -25.77
C ALA A 17 -12.29 -8.17 -26.66
N CYS A 18 -12.55 -7.87 -27.89
CA CYS A 18 -12.26 -8.79 -28.99
C CYS A 18 -10.74 -8.85 -29.20
N GLY A 19 -10.10 -9.99 -28.87
CA GLY A 19 -8.80 -10.39 -29.40
C GLY A 19 -7.58 -10.03 -28.55
N GLY A 20 -6.92 -11.07 -28.00
CA GLY A 20 -5.58 -11.02 -27.44
C GLY A 20 -5.49 -10.46 -26.02
N ALA A 21 -4.71 -11.07 -25.15
CA ALA A 21 -4.38 -10.48 -23.86
C ALA A 21 -3.66 -9.13 -24.10
N PRO A 22 -4.04 -8.03 -23.41
CA PRO A 22 -3.35 -6.76 -23.57
C PRO A 22 -1.89 -6.90 -23.15
N THR A 23 -0.98 -6.47 -24.00
CA THR A 23 0.44 -6.36 -23.62
C THR A 23 0.66 -5.05 -22.87
N PRO A 24 1.45 -5.05 -21.80
CA PRO A 24 1.79 -3.80 -21.13
C PRO A 24 2.49 -2.86 -22.11
N PRO A 25 2.19 -1.56 -22.09
CA PRO A 25 2.90 -0.59 -22.90
C PRO A 25 4.39 -0.55 -22.50
N PRO A 26 5.29 -0.13 -23.41
CA PRO A 26 6.70 -0.02 -23.11
C PRO A 26 6.93 0.88 -21.89
N THR A 27 7.93 0.56 -21.07
CA THR A 27 8.33 1.40 -19.93
C THR A 27 8.78 2.77 -20.45
N PRO A 28 8.38 3.89 -19.83
CA PRO A 28 8.85 5.20 -20.20
C PRO A 28 10.38 5.29 -20.19
N GLU A 29 10.96 6.09 -21.08
CA GLU A 29 12.43 6.28 -21.11
C GLU A 29 12.96 7.02 -19.87
N THR A 30 12.13 7.87 -19.26
CA THR A 30 12.41 8.59 -18.02
C THR A 30 11.31 8.36 -17.00
N SER A 31 11.68 8.16 -15.75
CA SER A 31 10.75 7.98 -14.62
C SER A 31 10.97 9.09 -13.60
N ILE A 32 9.91 9.54 -12.94
CA ILE A 32 10.01 10.49 -11.82
C ILE A 32 10.94 9.96 -10.72
N PHE A 33 11.02 8.65 -10.55
CA PHE A 33 11.88 8.01 -9.56
C PHE A 33 13.38 8.05 -9.89
N ASP A 34 13.77 8.54 -11.05
CA ASP A 34 15.17 8.80 -11.40
C ASP A 34 15.65 10.18 -10.89
N SER A 35 14.72 11.03 -10.42
CA SER A 35 15.03 12.28 -9.74
C SER A 35 15.51 12.04 -8.30
N THR A 36 16.15 13.05 -7.72
CA THR A 36 16.51 13.05 -6.28
C THR A 36 15.37 13.58 -5.40
N GLN A 37 14.26 13.97 -6.01
CA GLN A 37 13.09 14.52 -5.31
C GLN A 37 12.20 13.41 -4.76
N THR A 38 11.47 13.72 -3.70
CA THR A 38 10.38 12.86 -3.22
C THR A 38 9.29 12.81 -4.28
N ALA A 39 8.87 11.61 -4.68
CA ALA A 39 7.70 11.41 -5.52
C ALA A 39 6.43 11.31 -4.66
N TYR A 40 5.32 11.85 -5.14
CA TYR A 40 4.05 11.91 -4.43
C TYR A 40 2.98 11.09 -5.16
N GLY A 41 2.19 10.29 -4.44
CA GLY A 41 1.21 9.44 -5.09
C GLY A 41 0.02 9.04 -4.22
N PHE A 42 -0.86 8.27 -4.85
CA PHE A 42 -2.11 7.81 -4.26
C PHE A 42 -2.39 6.37 -4.68
N PHE A 43 -3.25 5.67 -3.92
CA PHE A 43 -3.92 4.50 -4.49
C PHE A 43 -4.92 4.96 -5.57
N PRO A 44 -5.10 4.20 -6.66
CA PRO A 44 -6.09 4.51 -7.69
C PRO A 44 -7.51 4.12 -7.24
N ALA A 45 -7.90 4.58 -6.04
CA ALA A 45 -9.17 4.29 -5.41
C ALA A 45 -10.22 5.36 -5.80
N PRO A 46 -11.28 5.00 -6.57
CA PRO A 46 -12.28 5.94 -7.00
C PRO A 46 -13.24 6.31 -5.86
N PRO A 47 -13.84 7.51 -5.85
CA PRO A 47 -14.92 7.86 -4.92
C PRO A 47 -16.11 6.90 -4.98
N GLU A 48 -16.42 6.33 -6.14
CA GLU A 48 -17.44 5.32 -6.36
C GLU A 48 -16.89 4.17 -7.22
N VAL A 49 -17.37 2.95 -6.96
CA VAL A 49 -16.96 1.77 -7.73
C VAL A 49 -17.74 1.72 -9.05
N THR A 50 -17.44 2.67 -9.93
CA THR A 50 -17.97 2.74 -11.30
C THR A 50 -16.83 2.93 -12.31
N PHE A 51 -17.06 2.53 -13.55
CA PHE A 51 -16.04 2.65 -14.60
C PHE A 51 -15.65 4.12 -14.85
N GLU A 52 -16.63 5.00 -14.90
CA GLU A 52 -16.43 6.44 -15.09
C GLU A 52 -15.61 7.05 -13.96
N SER A 53 -15.93 6.70 -12.72
CA SER A 53 -15.21 7.19 -11.54
C SER A 53 -13.76 6.73 -11.52
N VAL A 54 -13.51 5.48 -11.95
CA VAL A 54 -12.14 4.98 -12.11
C VAL A 54 -11.35 5.79 -13.12
N LEU A 55 -11.88 5.99 -14.35
CA LEU A 55 -11.19 6.77 -15.37
C LEU A 55 -10.92 8.20 -14.90
N GLN A 56 -11.85 8.80 -14.17
CA GLN A 56 -11.71 10.15 -13.65
C GLN A 56 -10.64 10.19 -12.54
N THR A 57 -10.57 9.15 -11.69
CA THR A 57 -9.58 9.07 -10.60
C THR A 57 -8.15 9.16 -11.11
N PHE A 58 -7.79 8.45 -12.18
CA PHE A 58 -6.44 8.54 -12.75
C PHE A 58 -6.12 9.94 -13.27
N LYS A 59 -7.09 10.62 -13.91
CA LYS A 59 -6.94 12.01 -14.37
C LYS A 59 -6.78 12.98 -13.20
N ASP A 60 -7.52 12.76 -12.13
CA ASP A 60 -7.46 13.61 -10.94
C ASP A 60 -6.12 13.38 -10.19
N ILE A 61 -5.68 12.14 -10.05
CA ILE A 61 -4.37 11.83 -9.46
C ILE A 61 -3.24 12.51 -10.23
N ALA A 62 -3.28 12.51 -11.56
CA ALA A 62 -2.27 13.15 -12.40
C ALA A 62 -2.10 14.67 -12.16
N GLN A 63 -3.11 15.32 -11.59
CA GLN A 63 -3.03 16.74 -11.22
C GLN A 63 -2.29 16.96 -9.88
N HIS A 64 -2.33 15.96 -8.97
CA HIS A 64 -1.89 16.08 -7.59
C HIS A 64 -0.81 15.06 -7.20
N GLY A 65 -0.40 14.19 -8.11
CA GLY A 65 0.57 13.12 -7.87
C GLY A 65 1.44 12.85 -9.08
N ASP A 66 2.47 12.04 -8.86
CA ASP A 66 3.48 11.64 -9.84
C ASP A 66 3.32 10.16 -10.21
N PHE A 67 2.67 9.39 -9.34
CA PHE A 67 2.49 7.95 -9.51
C PHE A 67 1.22 7.44 -8.83
N VAL A 68 0.84 6.21 -9.17
CA VAL A 68 -0.14 5.43 -8.42
C VAL A 68 0.55 4.24 -7.76
N LEU A 69 0.16 3.92 -6.51
CA LEU A 69 0.54 2.68 -5.86
C LEU A 69 -0.55 1.64 -6.09
N ILE A 70 -0.18 0.56 -6.78
CA ILE A 70 -1.07 -0.55 -7.11
C ILE A 70 -0.77 -1.71 -6.17
N GLN A 71 -1.62 -1.91 -5.18
CA GLN A 71 -1.56 -3.05 -4.29
C GLN A 71 -2.46 -4.17 -4.79
N LYS A 72 -1.94 -5.37 -4.89
CA LYS A 72 -2.67 -6.54 -5.41
C LYS A 72 -2.38 -7.79 -4.61
N ASN A 73 -3.45 -8.54 -4.39
CA ASN A 73 -3.35 -9.86 -3.79
C ASN A 73 -2.68 -10.87 -4.72
N ILE A 74 -2.08 -11.88 -4.13
CA ILE A 74 -1.45 -12.96 -4.90
C ILE A 74 -2.51 -13.81 -5.57
N GLU A 75 -2.32 -14.08 -6.86
CA GLU A 75 -3.16 -15.01 -7.65
C GLU A 75 -2.67 -16.45 -7.51
N TRP A 76 -2.99 -17.04 -6.37
CA TRP A 76 -2.44 -18.33 -5.94
C TRP A 76 -2.56 -19.43 -6.99
N GLU A 77 -3.80 -19.73 -7.43
CA GLU A 77 -4.06 -20.82 -8.38
C GLU A 77 -3.42 -20.58 -9.76
N SER A 78 -3.38 -19.31 -10.17
CA SER A 78 -2.85 -18.94 -11.48
C SER A 78 -1.34 -19.07 -11.56
N PHE A 79 -0.64 -18.80 -10.45
CA PHE A 79 0.82 -18.72 -10.42
C PHE A 79 1.52 -19.91 -9.74
N VAL A 80 0.81 -20.86 -9.13
CA VAL A 80 1.44 -22.01 -8.46
C VAL A 80 2.23 -22.89 -9.43
N ASN A 81 1.78 -23.03 -10.69
CA ASN A 81 2.39 -23.91 -11.68
C ASN A 81 3.17 -23.20 -12.78
N SER A 82 3.06 -21.87 -12.90
CA SER A 82 3.65 -21.12 -13.99
C SER A 82 3.90 -19.67 -13.63
N VAL A 83 5.03 -19.13 -14.07
CA VAL A 83 5.33 -17.69 -13.98
C VAL A 83 4.48 -16.87 -14.95
N ASP A 84 3.95 -17.48 -16.00
CA ASP A 84 3.14 -16.76 -17.00
C ASP A 84 1.67 -16.58 -16.60
N GLY A 85 1.17 -17.33 -15.63
CA GLY A 85 -0.18 -17.32 -15.10
C GLY A 85 -1.28 -16.80 -16.06
N GLU A 86 -2.44 -17.41 -16.05
CA GLU A 86 -3.60 -16.87 -16.78
C GLU A 86 -4.65 -16.45 -15.77
N SER A 87 -4.90 -15.13 -15.63
CA SER A 87 -5.85 -14.68 -14.65
C SER A 87 -6.54 -13.37 -15.00
N GLN A 88 -7.68 -13.15 -14.39
CA GLN A 88 -8.41 -11.90 -14.46
C GLN A 88 -7.63 -10.76 -13.75
N ILE A 89 -6.99 -11.05 -12.62
CA ILE A 89 -6.20 -10.05 -11.87
C ILE A 89 -5.00 -9.58 -12.68
N ARG A 90 -4.35 -10.48 -13.42
CA ARG A 90 -3.29 -10.11 -14.36
C ARG A 90 -3.78 -9.07 -15.37
N THR A 91 -4.97 -9.30 -15.95
CA THR A 91 -5.60 -8.37 -16.87
C THR A 91 -5.93 -7.04 -16.20
N ASP A 92 -6.48 -7.07 -14.99
CA ASP A 92 -6.81 -5.87 -14.22
C ASP A 92 -5.56 -5.06 -13.88
N LEU A 93 -4.46 -5.73 -13.49
CA LEU A 93 -3.19 -5.06 -13.22
C LEU A 93 -2.65 -4.36 -14.48
N ILE A 94 -2.65 -5.04 -15.63
CA ILE A 94 -2.22 -4.46 -16.91
C ILE A 94 -3.08 -3.24 -17.26
N ASN A 95 -4.41 -3.34 -17.10
CA ASN A 95 -5.33 -2.22 -17.39
C ASN A 95 -5.04 -1.00 -16.49
N GLN A 96 -4.76 -1.20 -15.21
CA GLN A 96 -4.38 -0.11 -14.30
C GLN A 96 -3.06 0.55 -14.71
N VAL A 97 -2.06 -0.24 -15.13
CA VAL A 97 -0.79 0.30 -15.65
C VAL A 97 -1.00 1.09 -16.95
N ILE A 98 -1.88 0.60 -17.85
CA ILE A 98 -2.24 1.33 -19.06
C ILE A 98 -2.87 2.67 -18.71
N LEU A 99 -3.84 2.70 -17.79
CA LEU A 99 -4.50 3.93 -17.36
C LEU A 99 -3.51 4.90 -16.69
N ALA A 100 -2.61 4.41 -15.84
CA ALA A 100 -1.57 5.24 -15.23
C ALA A 100 -0.71 5.92 -16.31
N ARG A 101 -0.18 5.15 -17.26
CA ARG A 101 0.66 5.67 -18.34
C ARG A 101 -0.07 6.62 -19.29
N GLN A 102 -1.37 6.39 -19.56
CA GLN A 102 -2.19 7.31 -20.35
C GLN A 102 -2.41 8.67 -19.69
N ASN A 103 -2.15 8.75 -18.40
CA ASN A 103 -2.25 9.97 -17.60
C ASN A 103 -0.86 10.44 -17.09
N ASP A 104 0.24 9.99 -17.71
CA ASP A 104 1.61 10.36 -17.36
C ASP A 104 1.99 10.05 -15.89
N LEU A 105 1.39 9.00 -15.32
CA LEU A 105 1.69 8.52 -13.97
C LEU A 105 2.62 7.31 -14.01
N ASP A 106 3.64 7.32 -13.18
CA ASP A 106 4.45 6.13 -12.86
C ASP A 106 3.66 5.14 -11.98
N THR A 107 4.24 3.96 -11.74
CA THR A 107 3.60 2.93 -10.91
C THR A 107 4.57 2.36 -9.87
N ILE A 108 4.09 2.22 -8.64
CA ILE A 108 4.68 1.39 -7.59
C ILE A 108 3.77 0.18 -7.40
N PHE A 109 4.34 -1.00 -7.18
CA PHE A 109 3.57 -2.22 -6.91
C PHE A 109 3.81 -2.69 -5.49
N VAL A 110 2.74 -3.17 -4.85
CA VAL A 110 2.80 -3.96 -3.62
C VAL A 110 2.04 -5.26 -3.86
N LEU A 111 2.74 -6.39 -3.77
CA LEU A 111 2.17 -7.73 -3.87
C LEU A 111 1.86 -8.21 -2.47
N ASP A 112 0.60 -8.46 -2.18
CA ASP A 112 0.14 -8.71 -0.83
C ASP A 112 -0.50 -10.09 -0.70
N ALA A 113 -0.02 -10.87 0.25
CA ALA A 113 -0.57 -12.19 0.58
C ALA A 113 -1.69 -12.11 1.61
N LEU A 114 -1.79 -10.97 2.31
CA LEU A 114 -2.61 -10.82 3.50
C LEU A 114 -3.93 -10.12 3.21
N ASN A 115 -4.89 -10.38 4.06
CA ASN A 115 -6.15 -9.67 4.06
C ASN A 115 -5.94 -8.24 4.59
N GLY A 116 -6.16 -7.25 3.81
CA GLY A 116 -5.83 -5.91 4.17
C GLY A 116 -6.78 -5.24 5.20
N LEU A 117 -7.97 -5.84 5.49
CA LEU A 117 -8.79 -5.44 6.65
C LEU A 117 -8.44 -6.24 7.90
N ASN A 118 -7.68 -7.33 7.74
CA ASN A 118 -7.14 -8.13 8.83
C ASN A 118 -5.77 -8.70 8.46
N ARG A 119 -4.72 -7.92 8.68
CA ARG A 119 -3.33 -8.26 8.33
C ARG A 119 -2.77 -9.51 9.01
N ARG A 120 -3.56 -10.13 9.88
CA ARG A 120 -3.21 -11.39 10.58
C ARG A 120 -3.57 -12.63 9.78
N GLU A 121 -4.28 -12.50 8.67
CA GLU A 121 -4.81 -13.61 7.88
C GLU A 121 -4.38 -13.51 6.42
N PHE A 122 -4.17 -14.67 5.79
CA PHE A 122 -4.01 -14.74 4.35
C PHE A 122 -5.30 -14.35 3.63
N ASP A 123 -5.16 -13.80 2.43
CA ASP A 123 -6.28 -13.54 1.54
C ASP A 123 -6.32 -14.51 0.36
N GLY A 124 -7.52 -14.97 0.03
CA GLY A 124 -7.83 -15.67 -1.20
C GLY A 124 -7.14 -17.03 -1.39
N LEU A 125 -6.60 -17.65 -0.35
CA LEU A 125 -5.97 -18.98 -0.47
C LEU A 125 -6.95 -20.01 -1.04
N PRO A 126 -6.48 -20.90 -1.97
CA PRO A 126 -7.27 -22.01 -2.46
C PRO A 126 -7.73 -22.94 -1.35
N PHE A 127 -8.90 -23.57 -1.55
CA PHE A 127 -9.41 -24.50 -0.57
C PHE A 127 -8.42 -25.66 -0.32
N GLY A 128 -8.16 -25.92 0.95
CA GLY A 128 -7.27 -26.98 1.40
C GLY A 128 -5.79 -26.61 1.46
N TRP A 129 -5.40 -25.42 1.06
CA TRP A 129 -4.05 -24.92 1.30
C TRP A 129 -3.87 -24.52 2.76
N GLU A 130 -2.72 -24.88 3.31
CA GLU A 130 -2.33 -24.38 4.63
C GLU A 130 -1.95 -22.90 4.54
N ALA A 131 -2.52 -22.09 5.43
CA ALA A 131 -2.26 -20.65 5.53
C ALA A 131 -0.91 -20.41 6.25
N SER A 132 0.19 -20.66 5.55
CA SER A 132 1.56 -20.52 6.06
C SER A 132 2.51 -20.21 4.92
N PHE A 133 3.50 -19.36 5.17
CA PHE A 133 4.63 -19.13 4.25
C PHE A 133 5.63 -20.29 4.21
N ALA A 134 5.45 -21.32 5.04
CA ALA A 134 6.15 -22.60 4.89
C ALA A 134 5.54 -23.47 3.79
N ASN A 135 4.27 -23.25 3.42
CA ASN A 135 3.57 -24.04 2.40
C ASN A 135 4.26 -23.90 1.03
N PRO A 136 4.70 -25.01 0.39
CA PRO A 136 5.41 -24.96 -0.88
C PRO A 136 4.62 -24.32 -2.02
N ASP A 137 3.29 -24.52 -2.05
CA ASP A 137 2.42 -23.98 -3.10
C ASP A 137 2.27 -22.44 -2.93
N VAL A 138 2.14 -21.97 -1.70
CA VAL A 138 2.15 -20.54 -1.35
C VAL A 138 3.47 -19.90 -1.82
N ARG A 139 4.60 -20.50 -1.48
CA ARG A 139 5.92 -20.00 -1.87
C ARG A 139 6.08 -19.96 -3.39
N MET A 140 5.65 -21.01 -4.07
CA MET A 140 5.78 -21.10 -5.52
C MET A 140 4.93 -20.05 -6.23
N ALA A 141 3.66 -19.93 -5.86
CA ALA A 141 2.76 -18.94 -6.45
C ALA A 141 3.27 -17.52 -6.22
N TYR A 142 3.73 -17.20 -5.01
CA TYR A 142 4.25 -15.88 -4.68
C TYR A 142 5.50 -15.54 -5.49
N LYS A 143 6.47 -16.45 -5.55
CA LYS A 143 7.69 -16.28 -6.37
C LYS A 143 7.36 -16.04 -7.84
N ASN A 144 6.51 -16.86 -8.41
CA ASN A 144 6.13 -16.75 -9.82
C ASN A 144 5.43 -15.41 -10.11
N TYR A 145 4.51 -14.99 -9.25
CA TYR A 145 3.82 -13.70 -9.43
C TYR A 145 4.78 -12.51 -9.32
N ALA A 146 5.68 -12.52 -8.34
CA ALA A 146 6.67 -11.46 -8.18
C ALA A 146 7.64 -11.38 -9.38
N ILE A 147 8.08 -12.52 -9.90
CA ILE A 147 8.91 -12.60 -11.11
C ILE A 147 8.13 -12.04 -12.31
N TRP A 148 6.88 -12.44 -12.47
CA TRP A 148 6.03 -11.94 -13.56
C TRP A 148 5.90 -10.41 -13.53
N VAL A 149 5.67 -9.82 -12.35
CA VAL A 149 5.60 -8.37 -12.21
C VAL A 149 6.94 -7.71 -12.56
N ALA A 150 8.06 -8.25 -12.04
CA ALA A 150 9.38 -7.73 -12.31
C ALA A 150 9.76 -7.78 -13.81
N GLN A 151 9.41 -8.86 -14.51
CA GLN A 151 9.70 -9.05 -15.94
C GLN A 151 8.87 -8.13 -16.83
N ASN A 152 7.58 -8.01 -16.54
CA ASN A 152 6.65 -7.30 -17.42
C ASN A 152 6.63 -5.78 -17.21
N PHE A 153 6.88 -5.31 -15.98
CA PHE A 153 6.77 -3.89 -15.65
C PHE A 153 8.10 -3.22 -15.29
N LYS A 154 9.09 -4.00 -14.83
CA LYS A 154 10.40 -3.49 -14.38
C LYS A 154 10.27 -2.28 -13.46
N PRO A 155 9.43 -2.35 -12.42
CA PRO A 155 9.11 -1.20 -11.60
C PRO A 155 10.34 -0.66 -10.86
N ARG A 156 10.38 0.65 -10.60
CA ARG A 156 11.45 1.21 -9.75
C ARG A 156 11.33 0.71 -8.31
N TYR A 157 10.11 0.55 -7.80
CA TYR A 157 9.81 0.07 -6.45
C TYR A 157 8.81 -1.08 -6.50
N LEU A 158 9.12 -2.16 -5.77
CA LEU A 158 8.29 -3.35 -5.66
C LEU A 158 8.22 -3.81 -4.21
N GLY A 159 7.04 -3.65 -3.59
CA GLY A 159 6.74 -4.17 -2.27
C GLY A 159 6.33 -5.64 -2.31
N LEU A 160 6.78 -6.42 -1.36
CA LEU A 160 6.47 -7.85 -1.24
C LEU A 160 5.55 -8.19 -0.06
N ALA A 161 5.07 -7.22 0.65
CA ALA A 161 3.94 -7.32 1.58
C ALA A 161 3.55 -5.92 2.05
N SER A 162 2.31 -5.76 2.48
CA SER A 162 1.86 -4.60 3.24
C SER A 162 1.71 -4.96 4.71
N GLU A 163 2.22 -4.08 5.61
CA GLU A 163 2.06 -4.15 7.08
C GLU A 163 2.43 -5.50 7.69
N ILE A 164 3.54 -6.08 7.22
CA ILE A 164 3.95 -7.45 7.54
C ILE A 164 4.22 -7.69 9.04
N ASN A 165 4.60 -6.64 9.78
CA ASN A 165 4.83 -6.76 11.23
C ASN A 165 3.57 -7.23 11.97
N THR A 166 2.37 -6.81 11.54
CA THR A 166 1.11 -7.26 12.15
C THR A 166 0.91 -8.76 11.99
N TYR A 167 1.31 -9.34 10.83
CA TYR A 167 1.32 -10.78 10.64
C TYR A 167 2.37 -11.46 11.51
N MET A 168 3.59 -10.91 11.54
CA MET A 168 4.70 -11.48 12.31
C MET A 168 4.38 -11.53 13.81
N ASP A 169 3.66 -10.54 14.33
CA ASP A 169 3.19 -10.54 15.72
C ASP A 169 2.10 -11.61 15.98
N ALA A 170 1.22 -11.83 15.03
CA ALA A 170 0.16 -12.84 15.15
C ALA A 170 0.66 -14.27 14.94
N HIS A 171 1.71 -14.45 14.13
CA HIS A 171 2.28 -15.74 13.73
C HIS A 171 3.81 -15.76 13.87
N PRO A 172 4.33 -15.63 15.09
CA PRO A 172 5.78 -15.58 15.30
C PRO A 172 6.49 -16.87 14.85
N GLU A 173 5.78 -18.01 14.83
CA GLU A 173 6.29 -19.29 14.33
C GLU A 173 6.43 -19.32 12.80
N ASP A 174 5.62 -18.56 12.05
CA ASP A 174 5.67 -18.50 10.59
C ASP A 174 6.46 -17.27 10.05
N ALA A 175 6.74 -16.28 10.89
CA ALA A 175 7.52 -15.11 10.52
C ALA A 175 8.89 -15.46 9.88
N PRO A 176 9.67 -16.44 10.38
CA PRO A 176 10.92 -16.86 9.73
C PRO A 176 10.71 -17.42 8.31
N ASN A 177 9.58 -18.07 8.04
CA ASN A 177 9.25 -18.61 6.73
C ASN A 177 8.97 -17.46 5.73
N PHE A 178 8.26 -16.41 6.14
CA PHE A 178 8.09 -15.24 5.30
C PHE A 178 9.42 -14.52 5.02
N ILE A 179 10.25 -14.29 6.03
CA ILE A 179 11.58 -13.67 5.87
C ILE A 179 12.43 -14.47 4.88
N SER A 180 12.46 -15.81 5.00
CA SER A 180 13.13 -16.66 4.05
C SER A 180 12.58 -16.53 2.62
N LEU A 181 11.26 -16.52 2.46
CA LEU A 181 10.60 -16.33 1.17
C LEU A 181 10.94 -14.96 0.56
N TYR A 182 10.92 -13.91 1.38
CA TYR A 182 11.29 -12.56 0.97
C TYR A 182 12.71 -12.52 0.36
N HIS A 183 13.69 -13.11 1.05
CA HIS A 183 15.08 -13.16 0.56
C HIS A 183 15.22 -13.94 -0.74
N GLU A 184 14.48 -15.05 -0.90
CA GLU A 184 14.43 -15.79 -2.17
C GLU A 184 13.87 -14.92 -3.30
N ILE A 185 12.73 -14.27 -3.08
CA ILE A 185 12.08 -13.42 -4.08
C ILE A 185 12.97 -12.19 -4.40
N TYR A 186 13.58 -11.58 -3.40
CA TYR A 186 14.53 -10.49 -3.59
C TYR A 186 15.63 -10.85 -4.58
N ALA A 187 16.28 -12.00 -4.38
CA ALA A 187 17.35 -12.46 -5.27
C ALA A 187 16.87 -12.68 -6.71
N LEU A 188 15.67 -13.25 -6.88
CA LEU A 188 15.05 -13.45 -8.19
C LEU A 188 14.72 -12.12 -8.88
N ILE A 189 14.13 -11.18 -8.16
CA ILE A 189 13.82 -9.83 -8.70
C ILE A 189 15.11 -9.11 -9.12
N LYS A 190 16.17 -9.16 -8.30
CA LYS A 190 17.44 -8.52 -8.64
C LYS A 190 18.11 -9.16 -9.87
N ALA A 191 17.88 -10.44 -10.14
CA ALA A 191 18.35 -11.10 -11.35
C ALA A 191 17.59 -10.62 -12.61
N GLU A 192 16.27 -10.44 -12.51
CA GLU A 192 15.41 -10.04 -13.64
C GLU A 192 15.40 -8.52 -13.87
N SER A 193 15.37 -7.74 -12.80
CA SER A 193 15.28 -6.29 -12.82
C SER A 193 16.21 -5.66 -11.77
N PRO A 194 17.53 -5.54 -12.05
CA PRO A 194 18.54 -5.12 -11.06
C PRO A 194 18.31 -3.72 -10.47
N LYS A 195 17.59 -2.85 -11.18
CA LYS A 195 17.29 -1.49 -10.73
C LYS A 195 16.08 -1.41 -9.79
N THR A 196 15.24 -2.45 -9.77
CA THR A 196 14.07 -2.48 -8.88
C THR A 196 14.50 -2.47 -7.42
N GLN A 197 14.00 -1.51 -6.67
CA GLN A 197 14.18 -1.41 -5.22
C GLN A 197 13.06 -2.23 -4.56
N VAL A 198 13.47 -3.22 -3.75
CA VAL A 198 12.54 -4.16 -3.13
C VAL A 198 12.34 -3.81 -1.66
N PHE A 199 11.09 -3.86 -1.21
CA PHE A 199 10.72 -3.52 0.16
C PHE A 199 9.56 -4.36 0.68
N VAL A 200 9.28 -4.26 1.96
CA VAL A 200 8.00 -4.56 2.61
C VAL A 200 7.56 -3.33 3.38
N THR A 201 6.26 -3.18 3.66
CA THR A 201 5.81 -2.10 4.54
C THR A 201 5.58 -2.59 5.96
N PHE A 202 5.77 -1.68 6.90
CA PHE A 202 5.52 -1.90 8.33
C PHE A 202 4.48 -0.90 8.81
N GLN A 203 3.45 -1.40 9.48
CA GLN A 203 2.47 -0.54 10.13
C GLN A 203 3.16 0.13 11.32
N TRP A 204 3.41 1.45 11.18
CA TRP A 204 4.28 2.21 12.08
C TRP A 204 3.73 2.30 13.50
N ASP A 205 2.42 2.50 13.61
CA ASP A 205 1.76 2.67 14.88
C ASP A 205 1.76 1.35 15.68
N ASP A 206 1.64 0.21 15.01
CA ASP A 206 1.76 -1.13 15.59
C ASP A 206 3.22 -1.45 15.94
N LEU A 207 4.15 -1.15 15.05
CA LEU A 207 5.59 -1.29 15.30
C LEU A 207 6.04 -0.54 16.55
N ASN A 208 5.41 0.61 16.85
CA ASN A 208 5.64 1.41 18.07
C ASN A 208 4.82 0.94 19.29
N ASN A 209 4.14 -0.19 19.21
CA ASN A 209 3.30 -0.73 20.28
C ASN A 209 2.17 0.21 20.72
N MET A 210 1.62 1.00 19.80
CA MET A 210 0.58 1.99 20.10
C MET A 210 -0.82 1.37 20.11
N PHE A 211 -1.04 0.26 19.38
CA PHE A 211 -2.32 -0.43 19.41
C PHE A 211 -2.44 -1.33 20.64
N PRO A 212 -3.57 -1.32 21.34
CA PRO A 212 -3.82 -2.24 22.43
C PRO A 212 -3.90 -3.68 21.89
N GLN A 213 -3.03 -4.55 22.39
CA GLN A 213 -3.09 -5.98 22.11
C GLN A 213 -3.89 -6.66 23.23
N PRO A 214 -4.97 -7.38 22.92
CA PRO A 214 -5.85 -7.95 23.95
C PRO A 214 -5.17 -9.00 24.85
N GLU A 215 -4.14 -9.69 24.36
CA GLU A 215 -3.57 -10.88 24.98
C GLU A 215 -2.13 -10.69 25.47
N GLU A 216 -1.50 -9.58 25.14
CA GLU A 216 -0.13 -9.32 25.54
C GLU A 216 -0.09 -8.25 26.64
N GLY A 217 0.56 -8.57 27.74
CA GLY A 217 0.76 -7.64 28.84
C GLY A 217 1.44 -6.34 28.38
N ASN A 218 1.53 -5.34 29.26
CA ASN A 218 2.02 -4.00 29.01
C ASN A 218 3.22 -3.92 28.05
N ARG A 219 2.97 -3.82 26.73
CA ARG A 219 3.99 -3.36 25.79
C ARG A 219 4.36 -1.93 26.16
N GLN A 220 5.64 -1.63 26.10
CA GLN A 220 6.11 -0.28 26.38
C GLN A 220 5.88 0.58 25.13
N LYS A 221 4.91 1.48 25.20
CA LYS A 221 4.57 2.40 24.09
C LYS A 221 5.78 3.22 23.64
N LEU A 222 5.81 3.56 22.37
CA LEU A 222 6.88 4.31 21.70
C LEU A 222 8.25 3.62 21.78
N GLN A 223 8.25 2.28 21.86
CA GLN A 223 9.46 1.47 21.67
C GLN A 223 9.27 0.60 20.44
N PRO A 224 9.79 1.05 19.29
CA PRO A 224 9.64 0.30 18.05
C PRO A 224 10.28 -1.09 18.12
N ASN A 225 9.59 -2.07 17.55
CA ASN A 225 10.10 -3.44 17.39
C ASN A 225 11.07 -3.51 16.20
N TRP A 226 12.23 -2.84 16.33
CA TRP A 226 13.21 -2.71 15.26
C TRP A 226 13.65 -4.05 14.66
N GLU A 227 13.68 -5.10 15.47
CA GLU A 227 14.06 -6.45 15.04
C GLU A 227 13.18 -6.95 13.87
N GLN A 228 11.91 -6.54 13.83
CA GLN A 228 11.01 -6.91 12.73
C GLN A 228 11.41 -6.27 11.40
N MET A 229 11.90 -5.03 11.41
CA MET A 229 12.43 -4.39 10.21
C MET A 229 13.83 -4.92 9.85
N GLU A 230 14.69 -5.07 10.84
CA GLU A 230 16.08 -5.50 10.67
C GLU A 230 16.20 -6.96 10.19
N ALA A 231 15.18 -7.79 10.44
CA ALA A 231 15.12 -9.16 9.95
C ALA A 231 15.18 -9.29 8.42
N PHE A 232 14.84 -8.24 7.68
CA PHE A 232 14.91 -8.20 6.22
C PHE A 232 16.25 -7.69 5.67
N GLU A 233 17.13 -7.20 6.56
CA GLU A 233 18.45 -6.75 6.12
C GLU A 233 19.38 -7.91 5.70
N PRO A 234 20.31 -7.72 4.76
CA PRO A 234 20.61 -6.46 4.07
C PRO A 234 19.74 -6.17 2.83
N ASN A 235 18.73 -7.00 2.58
CA ASN A 235 17.94 -7.02 1.35
C ASN A 235 16.73 -6.07 1.37
N LEU A 236 16.55 -5.26 2.39
CA LEU A 236 15.55 -4.20 2.44
C LEU A 236 16.14 -2.94 1.81
N ASP A 237 15.81 -2.65 0.54
CA ASP A 237 16.41 -1.52 -0.19
C ASP A 237 15.91 -0.15 0.30
N VAL A 238 14.64 -0.07 0.73
CA VAL A 238 13.97 1.12 1.25
C VAL A 238 13.23 0.73 2.52
N TRP A 239 13.31 1.53 3.57
CA TRP A 239 12.53 1.35 4.78
C TRP A 239 11.18 2.07 4.63
N VAL A 240 10.12 1.28 4.52
CA VAL A 240 8.80 1.77 4.13
C VAL A 240 7.79 1.52 5.24
N ILE A 241 7.02 2.55 5.58
CA ILE A 241 5.98 2.47 6.60
C ILE A 241 4.58 2.73 6.00
N SER A 242 3.57 2.22 6.70
CA SER A 242 2.19 2.70 6.66
C SER A 242 1.85 3.35 8.00
N THR A 243 0.96 4.36 8.02
CA THR A 243 0.60 5.04 9.26
C THR A 243 -0.77 5.71 9.19
N TYR A 244 -1.58 5.44 10.22
CA TYR A 244 -2.91 6.01 10.40
C TYR A 244 -3.10 6.52 11.83
N PRO A 245 -2.38 7.59 12.21
CA PRO A 245 -2.27 8.02 13.62
C PRO A 245 -3.58 8.52 14.21
N TYR A 246 -4.62 8.80 13.41
CA TYR A 246 -5.95 9.14 13.89
C TYR A 246 -6.67 8.01 14.67
N PHE A 247 -6.19 6.77 14.56
CA PHE A 247 -6.65 5.68 15.42
C PHE A 247 -6.19 5.85 16.88
N ILE A 248 -5.17 6.66 17.11
CA ILE A 248 -4.40 6.73 18.37
C ILE A 248 -4.45 8.12 18.98
N PHE A 249 -4.23 9.15 18.16
CA PHE A 249 -4.13 10.54 18.63
C PHE A 249 -5.45 11.27 18.45
N PRO A 250 -5.89 12.02 19.47
CA PRO A 250 -7.13 12.82 19.44
C PRO A 250 -7.13 13.88 18.33
N THR A 251 -5.97 14.46 18.05
CA THR A 251 -5.79 15.47 17.00
C THR A 251 -4.49 15.26 16.24
N GLY A 252 -4.37 15.83 15.05
CA GLY A 252 -3.12 15.79 14.28
C GLY A 252 -1.96 16.50 14.98
N THR A 253 -2.24 17.50 15.84
CA THR A 253 -1.23 18.21 16.64
C THR A 253 -0.75 17.42 17.87
N ASP A 254 -1.45 16.37 18.26
CA ASP A 254 -1.02 15.47 19.34
C ASP A 254 0.02 14.45 18.87
N ILE A 255 0.30 14.36 17.56
CA ILE A 255 1.38 13.53 17.03
C ILE A 255 2.71 14.09 17.56
N PRO A 256 3.53 13.29 18.29
CA PRO A 256 4.78 13.79 18.86
C PRO A 256 5.74 14.30 17.77
N ALA A 257 6.48 15.36 18.10
CA ALA A 257 7.45 15.99 17.18
C ALA A 257 8.60 15.06 16.77
N ASP A 258 8.78 13.95 17.47
CA ASP A 258 9.77 12.90 17.21
C ASP A 258 9.13 11.53 16.93
N TYR A 259 7.86 11.50 16.53
CA TYR A 259 7.11 10.25 16.30
C TYR A 259 7.69 9.41 15.17
N TYR A 260 8.04 10.04 14.05
CA TYR A 260 8.59 9.37 12.85
C TYR A 260 10.10 9.47 12.75
N SER A 261 10.73 10.47 13.33
CA SER A 261 12.18 10.74 13.19
C SER A 261 13.10 9.62 13.70
N PRO A 262 12.70 8.73 14.64
CA PRO A 262 13.51 7.57 15.02
C PRO A 262 13.83 6.64 13.83
N LEU A 263 12.94 6.58 12.81
CA LEU A 263 13.19 5.83 11.58
C LEU A 263 14.46 6.30 10.88
N LEU A 264 14.65 7.63 10.75
CA LEU A 264 15.84 8.22 10.13
C LEU A 264 17.12 8.00 10.93
N SER A 265 16.99 7.85 12.25
CA SER A 265 18.13 7.57 13.14
C SER A 265 18.57 6.12 13.06
N ARG A 266 17.65 5.20 12.73
CA ARG A 266 17.90 3.76 12.73
C ARG A 266 18.56 3.25 11.44
N THR A 267 18.30 3.88 10.30
CA THR A 267 18.85 3.48 9.02
C THR A 267 19.48 4.64 8.27
N LEU A 268 20.47 4.35 7.41
CA LEU A 268 21.00 5.30 6.42
C LEU A 268 20.33 5.13 5.04
N LYS A 269 19.53 4.09 4.85
CA LYS A 269 18.80 3.83 3.61
C LYS A 269 17.70 4.88 3.38
N PRO A 270 17.22 5.03 2.15
CA PRO A 270 16.02 5.81 1.87
C PRO A 270 14.82 5.32 2.70
N VAL A 271 13.92 6.23 3.01
CA VAL A 271 12.65 5.91 3.67
C VAL A 271 11.48 6.29 2.79
N ALA A 272 10.31 5.72 3.03
CA ALA A 272 9.09 6.07 2.32
C ALA A 272 7.84 5.81 3.17
N VAL A 273 6.75 6.45 2.76
CA VAL A 273 5.40 6.16 3.26
C VAL A 273 4.59 5.59 2.10
N ALA A 274 4.23 4.31 2.17
CA ALA A 274 3.49 3.62 1.10
C ALA A 274 1.98 3.63 1.32
N GLU A 275 1.54 3.95 2.53
CA GLU A 275 0.13 4.01 2.87
C GLU A 275 -0.05 4.91 4.10
N GLY A 276 -1.01 5.82 4.05
CA GLY A 276 -1.27 6.67 5.20
C GLY A 276 -2.36 7.70 4.94
N GLY A 277 -2.81 8.29 6.02
CA GLY A 277 -3.84 9.32 5.99
C GLY A 277 -4.29 9.72 7.39
N PHE A 278 -5.06 10.79 7.44
CA PHE A 278 -5.71 11.24 8.67
C PHE A 278 -7.19 11.53 8.36
N SER A 279 -8.10 10.92 9.14
CA SER A 279 -9.54 11.14 8.96
C SER A 279 -9.94 12.57 9.30
N THR A 280 -10.87 13.14 8.54
CA THR A 280 -11.41 14.48 8.76
C THR A 280 -12.77 14.49 9.45
N VAL A 281 -13.23 13.33 9.90
CA VAL A 281 -14.50 13.15 10.63
C VAL A 281 -14.27 12.45 11.96
N ALA A 282 -15.25 12.54 12.84
CA ALA A 282 -15.20 11.87 14.14
C ALA A 282 -14.92 10.36 14.00
N PHE A 283 -14.01 9.85 14.82
CA PHE A 283 -13.66 8.45 14.92
C PHE A 283 -13.64 8.01 16.40
N ASN A 284 -14.45 7.02 16.74
CA ASN A 284 -14.63 6.59 18.13
C ASN A 284 -14.96 7.79 19.05
N GLN A 285 -14.09 8.03 20.05
CA GLN A 285 -14.22 9.15 21.00
C GLN A 285 -13.56 10.45 20.52
N PHE A 286 -12.86 10.43 19.39
CA PHE A 286 -12.13 11.58 18.87
C PHE A 286 -12.99 12.36 17.86
N THR A 287 -12.84 13.67 17.86
CA THR A 287 -13.47 14.54 16.86
C THR A 287 -12.37 15.13 15.99
N HIS A 288 -12.16 14.52 14.84
CA HIS A 288 -11.16 14.97 13.89
C HIS A 288 -11.70 16.04 12.95
N THR A 289 -10.81 16.85 12.44
CA THR A 289 -11.10 17.99 11.55
C THR A 289 -10.16 17.99 10.33
N PRO A 290 -10.47 18.79 9.30
CA PRO A 290 -9.53 18.98 8.18
C PRO A 290 -8.19 19.58 8.60
N GLU A 291 -8.14 20.38 9.69
CA GLU A 291 -6.90 20.95 10.24
C GLU A 291 -6.01 19.89 10.86
N ASP A 292 -6.57 18.83 11.42
CA ASP A 292 -5.79 17.68 11.93
C ASP A 292 -5.09 16.92 10.79
N GLN A 293 -5.72 16.82 9.62
CA GLN A 293 -5.10 16.26 8.43
C GLN A 293 -3.93 17.14 7.95
N VAL A 294 -4.06 18.48 8.01
CA VAL A 294 -2.95 19.40 7.73
C VAL A 294 -1.80 19.21 8.71
N ALA A 295 -2.09 19.06 10.01
CA ALA A 295 -1.08 18.83 11.03
C ALA A 295 -0.35 17.50 10.82
N TYR A 296 -1.05 16.42 10.46
CA TYR A 296 -0.47 15.14 10.11
C TYR A 296 0.49 15.24 8.91
N LEU A 297 0.09 15.87 7.82
CA LEU A 297 0.97 16.03 6.65
C LEU A 297 2.24 16.82 7.01
N ASN A 298 2.11 17.87 7.81
CA ASN A 298 3.28 18.62 8.31
C ASN A 298 4.20 17.76 9.19
N ALA A 299 3.65 16.89 10.05
CA ALA A 299 4.43 15.99 10.89
C ALA A 299 5.27 15.01 10.04
N ILE A 300 4.67 14.35 9.03
CA ILE A 300 5.38 13.46 8.10
C ILE A 300 6.47 14.23 7.36
N HIS A 301 6.13 15.34 6.72
CA HIS A 301 7.08 16.12 5.90
C HIS A 301 8.26 16.61 6.74
N THR A 302 8.00 17.14 7.92
CA THR A 302 9.05 17.68 8.80
C THR A 302 9.98 16.59 9.31
N GLN A 303 9.45 15.42 9.64
CA GLN A 303 10.20 14.36 10.30
C GLN A 303 10.89 13.40 9.32
N LEU A 304 10.33 13.18 8.13
CA LEU A 304 10.85 12.20 7.16
C LEU A 304 11.35 12.83 5.84
N GLY A 305 10.88 14.03 5.48
CA GLY A 305 11.07 14.62 4.15
C GLY A 305 12.52 14.64 3.67
N ALA A 306 13.50 14.81 4.57
CA ALA A 306 14.91 14.90 4.20
C ALA A 306 15.50 13.65 3.49
N ARG A 307 14.88 12.46 3.66
CA ARG A 307 15.32 11.19 3.03
C ARG A 307 14.20 10.38 2.44
N MET A 308 13.02 10.97 2.36
CA MET A 308 11.85 10.30 1.79
C MET A 308 11.93 10.26 0.28
N VAL A 309 11.85 9.07 -0.31
CA VAL A 309 11.94 8.88 -1.77
C VAL A 309 10.59 8.81 -2.45
N PHE A 310 9.54 8.37 -1.74
CA PHE A 310 8.16 8.49 -2.17
C PHE A 310 7.21 8.61 -0.97
N TRP A 311 6.08 9.26 -1.20
CA TRP A 311 5.02 9.43 -0.21
C TRP A 311 3.65 9.19 -0.84
N VAL A 312 2.88 8.30 -0.23
CA VAL A 312 1.50 7.99 -0.60
C VAL A 312 0.55 8.49 0.47
N ASN A 313 -0.38 9.38 0.08
CA ASN A 313 -1.63 9.50 0.83
C ASN A 313 -2.61 8.49 0.24
N THR A 314 -3.20 7.63 1.07
CA THR A 314 -3.97 6.46 0.58
C THR A 314 -5.07 6.89 -0.39
N LEU A 315 -5.82 7.94 -0.08
CA LEU A 315 -6.90 8.44 -0.92
C LEU A 315 -6.63 9.86 -1.41
N LEU A 316 -6.90 10.13 -2.69
CA LEU A 316 -7.04 11.49 -3.17
C LEU A 316 -8.39 12.09 -2.76
N SER A 317 -9.47 11.32 -2.90
CA SER A 317 -10.81 11.75 -2.53
C SER A 317 -11.44 10.77 -1.54
N ASP A 318 -12.28 11.29 -0.67
CA ASP A 318 -13.16 10.48 0.14
C ASP A 318 -14.01 9.57 -0.75
N PHE A 319 -14.45 8.42 -0.24
CA PHE A 319 -15.24 7.49 -1.03
C PHE A 319 -16.62 7.21 -0.41
N ASN A 320 -17.56 6.85 -1.28
CA ASN A 320 -18.90 6.42 -0.90
C ASN A 320 -18.84 4.99 -0.35
N LEU A 321 -18.99 4.84 0.96
CA LEU A 321 -18.93 3.55 1.65
C LEU A 321 -19.98 2.56 1.10
N ASP A 322 -21.20 3.00 0.79
CA ASP A 322 -22.25 2.14 0.25
C ASP A 322 -21.88 1.56 -1.11
N SER A 323 -21.14 2.31 -1.93
CA SER A 323 -20.63 1.84 -3.21
C SER A 323 -19.61 0.71 -3.03
N TYR A 324 -18.72 0.84 -2.05
CA TYR A 324 -17.68 -0.14 -1.77
C TYR A 324 -18.18 -1.39 -1.03
N THR A 325 -19.15 -1.21 -0.14
CA THR A 325 -19.69 -2.33 0.67
C THR A 325 -20.79 -3.10 -0.04
N LYS A 326 -21.24 -2.64 -1.20
CA LYS A 326 -22.24 -3.32 -2.00
C LYS A 326 -21.81 -4.75 -2.35
N GLY A 327 -22.48 -5.73 -1.78
CA GLY A 327 -22.18 -7.15 -1.96
C GLY A 327 -21.19 -7.73 -0.92
N MET A 328 -20.69 -6.94 0.01
CA MET A 328 -20.00 -7.47 1.20
C MET A 328 -20.97 -8.25 2.07
N THR A 329 -20.50 -9.38 2.59
CA THR A 329 -21.30 -10.23 3.50
C THR A 329 -20.93 -10.05 4.97
N SER A 330 -19.75 -9.47 5.23
CA SER A 330 -19.25 -9.21 6.57
C SER A 330 -19.52 -7.77 6.97
N SER A 331 -20.34 -7.59 8.02
CA SER A 331 -20.57 -6.25 8.60
C SER A 331 -19.32 -5.69 9.29
N ASN A 332 -18.45 -6.56 9.80
CA ASN A 332 -17.20 -6.15 10.41
C ASN A 332 -16.25 -5.54 9.36
N ASP A 333 -16.12 -6.19 8.20
CA ASP A 333 -15.27 -5.69 7.11
C ASP A 333 -15.80 -4.34 6.58
N ALA A 334 -17.12 -4.19 6.44
CA ALA A 334 -17.74 -2.93 6.07
C ALA A 334 -17.47 -1.81 7.09
N THR A 335 -17.53 -2.14 8.39
CA THR A 335 -17.18 -1.18 9.45
C THR A 335 -15.70 -0.80 9.40
N MET A 336 -14.82 -1.79 9.24
CA MET A 336 -13.38 -1.54 9.14
C MET A 336 -13.04 -0.67 7.93
N LEU A 337 -13.63 -0.96 6.77
CA LEU A 337 -13.46 -0.14 5.56
C LEU A 337 -13.95 1.31 5.77
N GLY A 338 -15.05 1.48 6.47
CA GLY A 338 -15.61 2.80 6.79
C GLY A 338 -14.66 3.71 7.56
N ASN A 339 -13.72 3.13 8.31
CA ASN A 339 -12.73 3.90 9.05
C ASN A 339 -11.81 4.72 8.13
N PHE A 340 -11.64 4.31 6.89
CA PHE A 340 -10.74 4.95 5.92
C PHE A 340 -11.47 5.91 4.96
N ALA A 341 -12.82 5.90 4.95
CA ALA A 341 -13.61 6.58 3.93
C ALA A 341 -13.37 8.09 3.83
N TYR A 342 -12.88 8.73 4.89
CA TYR A 342 -12.71 10.18 5.02
C TYR A 342 -11.25 10.62 5.18
N THR A 343 -10.30 9.82 4.68
CA THR A 343 -8.86 10.14 4.71
C THR A 343 -8.37 10.81 3.42
N GLY A 344 -9.26 11.05 2.46
CA GLY A 344 -8.96 11.75 1.21
C GLY A 344 -8.56 13.21 1.45
N LEU A 345 -7.77 13.77 0.53
CA LEU A 345 -7.42 15.20 0.50
C LEU A 345 -8.51 16.05 -0.17
N ARG A 346 -9.54 15.39 -0.71
CA ARG A 346 -10.75 16.00 -1.27
C ARG A 346 -11.97 15.31 -0.65
N GLU A 347 -13.06 16.05 -0.56
CA GLU A 347 -14.36 15.48 -0.23
C GLU A 347 -14.83 14.53 -1.37
N PHE A 348 -15.86 13.75 -1.08
CA PHE A 348 -16.48 12.84 -2.04
C PHE A 348 -16.91 13.52 -3.36
N ASP A 349 -17.41 14.75 -3.29
CA ASP A 349 -17.86 15.53 -4.44
C ASP A 349 -16.71 16.22 -5.21
N GLY A 350 -15.47 15.99 -4.78
CA GLY A 350 -14.27 16.57 -5.36
C GLY A 350 -13.86 17.93 -4.78
N THR A 351 -14.58 18.46 -3.80
CA THR A 351 -14.20 19.70 -3.11
C THR A 351 -12.87 19.51 -2.38
N ALA A 352 -11.91 20.39 -2.62
CA ALA A 352 -10.59 20.32 -2.00
C ALA A 352 -10.66 20.58 -0.50
N LYS A 353 -10.02 19.73 0.30
CA LYS A 353 -9.76 20.01 1.72
C LYS A 353 -8.48 20.85 1.87
N PRO A 354 -8.28 21.56 2.99
CA PRO A 354 -7.08 22.40 3.20
C PRO A 354 -5.76 21.66 3.02
N ALA A 355 -5.73 20.37 3.35
CA ALA A 355 -4.57 19.50 3.21
C ALA A 355 -4.11 19.30 1.76
N LEU A 356 -5.00 19.40 0.75
CA LEU A 356 -4.62 19.25 -0.65
C LEU A 356 -3.66 20.34 -1.11
N ALA A 357 -3.92 21.60 -0.75
CA ALA A 357 -3.05 22.71 -1.10
C ALA A 357 -1.64 22.56 -0.47
N LEU A 358 -1.59 22.02 0.76
CA LEU A 358 -0.33 21.75 1.44
C LEU A 358 0.44 20.61 0.74
N TRP A 359 -0.25 19.54 0.37
CA TRP A 359 0.30 18.42 -0.40
C TRP A 359 0.92 18.87 -1.73
N ASP A 360 0.17 19.66 -2.50
CA ASP A 360 0.64 20.23 -3.77
C ASP A 360 1.83 21.16 -3.56
N GLY A 361 1.83 21.93 -2.46
CA GLY A 361 2.95 22.76 -2.05
C GLY A 361 4.23 21.96 -1.80
N PHE A 362 4.15 20.85 -1.08
CA PHE A 362 5.30 19.97 -0.85
C PHE A 362 5.81 19.35 -2.14
N ARG A 363 4.90 18.86 -2.99
CA ARG A 363 5.26 18.26 -4.29
C ARG A 363 5.99 19.21 -5.20
N THR A 364 5.56 20.48 -5.26
CA THR A 364 6.13 21.48 -6.18
C THR A 364 7.32 22.23 -5.62
N SER A 365 7.53 22.25 -4.30
CA SER A 365 8.63 22.95 -3.63
C SER A 365 9.84 22.04 -3.32
N SER A 366 9.77 20.74 -3.62
CA SER A 366 10.92 19.86 -3.49
C SER A 366 12.04 20.35 -4.40
N PRO A 367 13.24 20.60 -3.86
CA PRO A 367 14.32 21.26 -4.59
C PRO A 367 14.89 20.41 -5.73
#